data_aaae41022d9fa744dfaaa3b9eb268f57
#
_entry.id   aaae41022d9fa744dfaaa3b9eb268f57
#
_cell.length_a   1.000
_cell.length_b   1.000
_cell.length_c   1.000
_cell.angle_alpha   90.00
_cell.angle_beta   90.00
_cell.angle_gamma   90.00
#
_symmetry.space_group_name_H-M   'P 1'
#
loop_
_entity.id
_entity.type
_entity.pdbx_description
1 polymer ?
#
loop_
_entity_poly.entity_id
_entity_poly.type
_entity_poly.pdbx_seq_one_letter_code
_entity_poly.pdbx_strand_id
1 'polypeptide(L)'
;MLFRSITVILLAVWFLLENKTAGSTRKQFLVLGLSLALIGTTTAIGHGAASEQFSAVVIDYAHNLIASIWIGGVIFFGYILLPSFTKLEDSKKELASLLMIPRFSSVILVALGIVIITGPTLLWLIDDDVVQLSQSYYGWLIIGKIAIGSAMVALGGYNQFKIQKPAQSSLDSGIKVYEKLRKSLRTEAMLGIALLGLVALLTNSSLPASQAEQTQLQIPDGFKTFVYSENLKFTLDVNPLKKGTNTISVSVFDLDGNTPKDITELKAKISNPQKNIAPIELPLTKKEDRYEIGRAHV
;
A
#
# COMPACT_ATOMS: atom_id res chain seq x y z
N MET A 1 -8.37 7.53 8.52
CA MET A 1 -8.13 6.58 9.62
C MET A 1 -9.35 6.42 10.54
N LEU A 2 -9.98 7.48 11.01
CA LEU A 2 -11.10 7.43 11.98
C LEU A 2 -12.26 6.52 11.54
N PHE A 3 -12.72 6.62 10.30
CA PHE A 3 -13.83 5.82 9.77
C PHE A 3 -13.56 4.29 9.84
N ARG A 4 -12.35 3.85 9.48
CA ARG A 4 -11.93 2.44 9.55
C ARG A 4 -11.94 1.93 10.99
N SER A 5 -11.36 2.69 11.92
CA SER A 5 -11.34 2.32 13.33
C SER A 5 -12.75 2.20 13.89
N ILE A 6 -13.64 3.14 13.55
CA ILE A 6 -15.05 3.09 13.95
C ILE A 6 -15.75 1.85 13.36
N THR A 7 -15.56 1.54 12.08
CA THR A 7 -16.20 0.38 11.44
C THR A 7 -15.72 -0.95 12.05
N VAL A 8 -14.40 -1.08 12.32
CA VAL A 8 -13.83 -2.25 12.99
C VAL A 8 -14.36 -2.39 14.42
N ILE A 9 -14.43 -1.29 15.17
CA ILE A 9 -14.98 -1.28 16.53
C ILE A 9 -16.45 -1.65 16.52
N LEU A 10 -17.24 -1.10 15.61
CA LEU A 10 -18.67 -1.43 15.49
C LEU A 10 -18.89 -2.91 15.14
N LEU A 11 -18.08 -3.47 14.22
CA LEU A 11 -18.13 -4.89 13.89
C LEU A 11 -17.72 -5.76 15.07
N ALA A 12 -16.68 -5.39 15.81
CA ALA A 12 -16.21 -6.12 17.00
C ALA A 12 -17.22 -6.05 18.15
N VAL A 13 -17.75 -4.87 18.45
CA VAL A 13 -18.78 -4.67 19.49
C VAL A 13 -20.04 -5.45 19.13
N TRP A 14 -20.46 -5.40 17.86
CA TRP A 14 -21.62 -6.13 17.41
C TRP A 14 -21.41 -7.66 17.53
N PHE A 15 -20.24 -8.19 17.11
CA PHE A 15 -19.88 -9.60 17.28
C PHE A 15 -19.87 -10.03 18.76
N LEU A 16 -19.40 -9.18 19.66
CA LEU A 16 -19.38 -9.48 21.10
C LEU A 16 -20.77 -9.43 21.73
N LEU A 17 -21.67 -8.58 21.26
CA LEU A 17 -23.03 -8.44 21.78
C LEU A 17 -23.98 -9.53 21.26
N GLU A 18 -23.67 -10.18 20.13
CA GLU A 18 -24.60 -11.08 19.44
C GLU A 18 -24.59 -12.53 19.93
N ASN A 19 -23.87 -12.85 20.98
CA ASN A 19 -23.79 -14.22 21.54
C ASN A 19 -25.15 -14.81 22.03
N LYS A 20 -26.26 -14.08 21.85
CA LYS A 20 -27.60 -14.50 22.37
C LYS A 20 -28.74 -14.58 21.37
N THR A 21 -28.58 -14.16 20.11
CA THR A 21 -29.71 -14.22 19.16
C THR A 21 -29.25 -14.73 17.79
N ALA A 22 -29.55 -16.00 17.51
CA ALA A 22 -29.31 -16.63 16.22
C ALA A 22 -29.90 -15.82 15.05
N GLY A 23 -29.02 -15.40 14.15
CA GLY A 23 -29.18 -15.17 12.75
C GLY A 23 -30.47 -14.60 12.15
N SER A 24 -30.76 -13.32 12.36
CA SER A 24 -31.66 -12.65 11.41
C SER A 24 -30.91 -12.44 10.09
N THR A 25 -31.47 -12.88 8.97
CA THR A 25 -30.91 -12.71 7.60
C THR A 25 -30.53 -11.26 7.32
N ARG A 26 -31.30 -10.28 7.80
CA ARG A 26 -31.02 -8.83 7.67
C ARG A 26 -29.68 -8.45 8.29
N LYS A 27 -29.33 -9.02 9.43
CA LYS A 27 -28.05 -8.74 10.12
C LYS A 27 -26.87 -9.31 9.36
N GLN A 28 -27.01 -10.50 8.77
CA GLN A 28 -25.96 -11.12 7.94
C GLN A 28 -25.66 -10.25 6.71
N PHE A 29 -26.69 -9.73 6.02
CA PHE A 29 -26.50 -8.80 4.90
C PHE A 29 -25.87 -7.48 5.33
N LEU A 30 -26.19 -6.97 6.52
CA LEU A 30 -25.59 -5.75 7.06
C LEU A 30 -24.10 -5.94 7.33
N VAL A 31 -23.70 -7.04 7.95
CA VAL A 31 -22.27 -7.37 8.19
C VAL A 31 -21.53 -7.54 6.87
N LEU A 32 -22.12 -8.25 5.92
CA LEU A 32 -21.54 -8.39 4.59
C LEU A 32 -21.33 -7.02 3.94
N GLY A 33 -22.35 -6.15 3.94
CA GLY A 33 -22.26 -4.80 3.39
C GLY A 33 -21.18 -3.95 4.06
N LEU A 34 -21.10 -3.99 5.40
CA LEU A 34 -20.04 -3.27 6.15
C LEU A 34 -18.65 -3.83 5.85
N SER A 35 -18.51 -5.13 5.70
CA SER A 35 -17.23 -5.76 5.35
C SER A 35 -16.78 -5.38 3.94
N LEU A 36 -17.69 -5.37 2.95
CA LEU A 36 -17.43 -4.92 1.60
C LEU A 36 -17.05 -3.43 1.57
N ALA A 37 -17.77 -2.59 2.32
CA ALA A 37 -17.45 -1.17 2.46
C ALA A 37 -16.06 -0.96 3.10
N LEU A 38 -15.70 -1.76 4.10
CA LEU A 38 -14.38 -1.71 4.74
C LEU A 38 -13.26 -2.03 3.74
N ILE A 39 -13.44 -3.07 2.92
CA ILE A 39 -12.50 -3.41 1.84
C ILE A 39 -12.42 -2.25 0.82
N GLY A 40 -13.56 -1.65 0.45
CA GLY A 40 -13.61 -0.49 -0.44
C GLY A 40 -12.82 0.71 0.10
N THR A 41 -12.92 0.99 1.41
CA THR A 41 -12.13 2.08 2.02
C THR A 41 -10.63 1.77 2.08
N THR A 42 -10.24 0.48 2.18
CA THR A 42 -8.82 0.09 2.09
C THR A 42 -8.25 0.34 0.70
N THR A 43 -8.98 -0.06 -0.32
CA THR A 43 -8.60 0.15 -1.72
C THR A 43 -8.55 1.64 -2.07
N ALA A 44 -9.53 2.44 -1.63
CA ALA A 44 -9.59 3.88 -1.92
C ALA A 44 -8.44 4.71 -1.32
N ILE A 45 -7.67 4.16 -0.37
CA ILE A 45 -6.51 4.81 0.26
C ILE A 45 -5.22 4.04 -0.06
N GLY A 46 -5.33 2.91 -0.75
CA GLY A 46 -4.22 2.03 -1.11
C GLY A 46 -3.41 2.56 -2.31
N HIS A 47 -2.35 1.82 -2.62
CA HIS A 47 -1.45 2.16 -3.71
C HIS A 47 -2.13 2.12 -5.08
N GLY A 48 -3.18 1.30 -5.25
CA GLY A 48 -4.01 1.29 -6.46
C GLY A 48 -4.70 2.64 -6.72
N ALA A 49 -5.15 3.32 -5.66
CA ALA A 49 -5.73 4.66 -5.79
C ALA A 49 -4.68 5.73 -6.11
N ALA A 50 -3.43 5.54 -5.66
CA ALA A 50 -2.33 6.46 -5.94
C ALA A 50 -1.87 6.46 -7.40
N SER A 51 -2.19 5.42 -8.18
CA SER A 51 -1.87 5.34 -9.61
C SER A 51 -2.78 6.20 -10.50
N GLU A 52 -3.82 6.84 -9.93
CA GLU A 52 -4.85 7.62 -10.64
C GLU A 52 -5.59 6.84 -11.76
N GLN A 53 -5.35 5.54 -11.88
CA GLN A 53 -5.98 4.69 -12.88
C GLN A 53 -7.19 3.96 -12.28
N PHE A 54 -8.36 4.18 -12.84
CA PHE A 54 -9.60 3.51 -12.38
C PHE A 54 -9.49 1.97 -12.45
N SER A 55 -8.83 1.43 -13.47
CA SER A 55 -8.59 0.00 -13.61
C SER A 55 -7.78 -0.58 -12.43
N ALA A 56 -6.76 0.12 -11.96
CA ALA A 56 -5.97 -0.31 -10.81
C ALA A 56 -6.81 -0.38 -9.54
N VAL A 57 -7.69 0.60 -9.31
CA VAL A 57 -8.61 0.62 -8.16
C VAL A 57 -9.58 -0.57 -8.19
N VAL A 58 -10.16 -0.88 -9.35
CA VAL A 58 -11.10 -2.01 -9.52
C VAL A 58 -10.40 -3.34 -9.29
N ILE A 59 -9.20 -3.52 -9.86
CA ILE A 59 -8.41 -4.76 -9.72
C ILE A 59 -7.93 -4.92 -8.27
N ASP A 60 -7.51 -3.82 -7.61
CA ASP A 60 -7.11 -3.85 -6.20
C ASP A 60 -8.28 -4.21 -5.28
N TYR A 61 -9.48 -3.68 -5.53
CA TYR A 61 -10.68 -4.07 -4.80
C TYR A 61 -11.00 -5.56 -4.97
N ALA A 62 -10.98 -6.06 -6.19
CA ALA A 62 -11.22 -7.47 -6.48
C ALA A 62 -10.16 -8.37 -5.83
N HIS A 63 -8.88 -7.99 -5.93
CA HIS A 63 -7.77 -8.69 -5.29
C HIS A 63 -7.95 -8.78 -3.77
N ASN A 64 -8.22 -7.67 -3.12
CA ASN A 64 -8.41 -7.59 -1.67
C ASN A 64 -9.64 -8.36 -1.20
N LEU A 65 -10.74 -8.30 -1.95
CA LEU A 65 -11.97 -9.04 -1.67
C LEU A 65 -11.72 -10.56 -1.72
N ILE A 66 -11.16 -11.04 -2.82
CA ILE A 66 -10.91 -12.47 -3.02
C ILE A 66 -9.85 -13.00 -2.05
N ALA A 67 -8.78 -12.24 -1.80
CA ALA A 67 -7.79 -12.59 -0.79
C ALA A 67 -8.39 -12.65 0.62
N SER A 68 -9.34 -11.78 0.95
CA SER A 68 -10.06 -11.80 2.23
C SER A 68 -10.93 -13.05 2.37
N ILE A 69 -11.60 -13.48 1.31
CA ILE A 69 -12.38 -14.74 1.28
C ILE A 69 -11.45 -15.95 1.49
N TRP A 70 -10.31 -15.97 0.80
CA TRP A 70 -9.34 -17.04 0.93
C TRP A 70 -8.76 -17.13 2.35
N ILE A 71 -8.10 -16.07 2.81
CA ILE A 71 -7.42 -16.06 4.12
C ILE A 71 -8.43 -16.20 5.26
N GLY A 72 -9.53 -15.43 5.21
CA GLY A 72 -10.59 -15.50 6.20
C GLY A 72 -11.26 -16.89 6.26
N GLY A 73 -11.46 -17.50 5.10
CA GLY A 73 -11.98 -18.87 5.00
C GLY A 73 -11.04 -19.90 5.66
N VAL A 74 -9.74 -19.85 5.36
CA VAL A 74 -8.73 -20.75 5.97
C VAL A 74 -8.70 -20.57 7.51
N ILE A 75 -8.72 -19.33 7.99
CA ILE A 75 -8.76 -19.02 9.43
C ILE A 75 -10.05 -19.56 10.05
N PHE A 76 -11.21 -19.35 9.42
CA PHE A 76 -12.50 -19.86 9.89
C PHE A 76 -12.50 -21.40 9.99
N PHE A 77 -12.03 -22.09 8.95
CA PHE A 77 -11.96 -23.55 8.96
C PHE A 77 -10.98 -24.08 10.02
N GLY A 78 -9.78 -23.48 10.12
CA GLY A 78 -8.74 -23.95 11.04
C GLY A 78 -9.04 -23.73 12.52
N TYR A 79 -9.66 -22.58 12.86
CA TYR A 79 -9.85 -22.16 14.26
C TYR A 79 -11.28 -22.22 14.76
N ILE A 80 -12.29 -22.24 13.88
CA ILE A 80 -13.70 -22.23 14.29
C ILE A 80 -14.39 -23.53 13.90
N LEU A 81 -14.41 -23.86 12.61
CA LEU A 81 -15.21 -24.97 12.11
C LEU A 81 -14.65 -26.34 12.56
N LEU A 82 -13.39 -26.62 12.27
CA LEU A 82 -12.81 -27.92 12.66
C LEU A 82 -12.79 -28.15 14.17
N PRO A 83 -12.45 -27.17 15.02
CA PRO A 83 -12.60 -27.36 16.47
C PRO A 83 -14.02 -27.64 16.92
N SER A 84 -15.05 -27.12 16.24
CA SER A 84 -16.47 -27.43 16.60
C SER A 84 -16.82 -28.91 16.42
N PHE A 85 -16.11 -29.61 15.52
CA PHE A 85 -16.33 -31.05 15.31
C PHE A 85 -15.81 -31.93 16.45
N THR A 86 -14.99 -31.38 17.39
CA THR A 86 -14.54 -32.18 18.54
C THR A 86 -15.66 -32.72 19.40
N LYS A 87 -16.86 -32.13 19.32
CA LYS A 87 -18.07 -32.58 20.03
C LYS A 87 -18.82 -33.73 19.34
N LEU A 88 -18.41 -34.08 18.11
CA LEU A 88 -18.99 -35.16 17.33
C LEU A 88 -18.31 -36.51 17.66
N GLU A 89 -19.03 -37.61 17.43
CA GLU A 89 -18.44 -38.95 17.40
C GLU A 89 -17.39 -39.09 16.32
N ASP A 90 -16.39 -39.94 16.49
CA ASP A 90 -15.25 -40.02 15.60
C ASP A 90 -15.64 -40.29 14.14
N SER A 91 -16.59 -41.19 13.88
CA SER A 91 -17.11 -41.46 12.55
C SER A 91 -17.75 -40.21 11.88
N LYS A 92 -18.49 -39.43 12.66
CA LYS A 92 -19.16 -38.20 12.20
C LYS A 92 -18.16 -37.08 11.94
N LYS A 93 -17.08 -36.97 12.75
CA LYS A 93 -15.99 -36.01 12.52
C LYS A 93 -15.30 -36.27 11.18
N GLU A 94 -14.93 -37.52 10.94
CA GLU A 94 -14.25 -37.92 9.69
C GLU A 94 -15.15 -37.62 8.49
N LEU A 95 -16.41 -38.03 8.54
CA LEU A 95 -17.37 -37.80 7.47
C LEU A 95 -17.59 -36.30 7.20
N ALA A 96 -17.82 -35.51 8.25
CA ALA A 96 -17.99 -34.07 8.11
C ALA A 96 -16.77 -33.41 7.49
N SER A 97 -15.56 -33.80 7.91
CA SER A 97 -14.29 -33.30 7.36
C SER A 97 -14.14 -33.66 5.87
N LEU A 98 -14.45 -34.89 5.48
CA LEU A 98 -14.36 -35.37 4.10
C LEU A 98 -15.41 -34.73 3.16
N LEU A 99 -16.54 -34.28 3.68
CA LEU A 99 -17.59 -33.65 2.87
C LEU A 99 -17.42 -32.13 2.75
N MET A 100 -17.01 -31.44 3.83
CA MET A 100 -16.99 -29.98 3.86
C MET A 100 -15.69 -29.40 3.32
N ILE A 101 -14.54 -30.00 3.66
CA ILE A 101 -13.24 -29.44 3.28
C ILE A 101 -12.99 -29.45 1.76
N PRO A 102 -13.30 -30.51 1.00
CA PRO A 102 -13.11 -30.50 -0.44
C PRO A 102 -13.95 -29.46 -1.18
N ARG A 103 -15.19 -29.23 -0.72
CA ARG A 103 -16.04 -28.18 -1.29
C ARG A 103 -15.45 -26.79 -1.05
N PHE A 104 -14.96 -26.55 0.14
CA PHE A 104 -14.26 -25.32 0.47
C PHE A 104 -12.98 -25.18 -0.34
N SER A 105 -12.16 -26.23 -0.44
CA SER A 105 -10.93 -26.24 -1.24
C SER A 105 -11.17 -25.87 -2.71
N SER A 106 -12.28 -26.29 -3.29
CA SER A 106 -12.62 -25.94 -4.69
C SER A 106 -12.89 -24.44 -4.85
N VAL A 107 -13.62 -23.84 -3.90
CA VAL A 107 -13.85 -22.37 -3.89
C VAL A 107 -12.53 -21.61 -3.72
N ILE A 108 -11.69 -22.07 -2.80
CA ILE A 108 -10.37 -21.46 -2.55
C ILE A 108 -9.46 -21.56 -3.78
N LEU A 109 -9.51 -22.65 -4.52
CA LEU A 109 -8.69 -22.85 -5.71
C LEU A 109 -9.04 -21.83 -6.82
N VAL A 110 -10.32 -21.55 -7.00
CA VAL A 110 -10.80 -20.49 -7.91
C VAL A 110 -10.35 -19.11 -7.41
N ALA A 111 -10.57 -18.83 -6.12
CA ALA A 111 -10.14 -17.58 -5.49
C ALA A 111 -8.63 -17.35 -5.66
N LEU A 112 -7.83 -18.38 -5.43
CA LEU A 112 -6.37 -18.37 -5.60
C LEU A 112 -5.97 -18.04 -7.05
N GLY A 113 -6.62 -18.66 -8.05
CA GLY A 113 -6.37 -18.35 -9.46
C GLY A 113 -6.58 -16.86 -9.76
N ILE A 114 -7.64 -16.26 -9.23
CA ILE A 114 -7.90 -14.83 -9.37
C ILE A 114 -6.82 -13.99 -8.69
N VAL A 115 -6.40 -14.34 -7.47
CA VAL A 115 -5.35 -13.63 -6.72
C VAL A 115 -4.00 -13.69 -7.44
N ILE A 116 -3.66 -14.85 -8.03
CA ILE A 116 -2.42 -15.04 -8.80
C ILE A 116 -2.40 -14.17 -10.07
N ILE A 117 -3.53 -13.97 -10.71
CA ILE A 117 -3.61 -13.11 -11.90
C ILE A 117 -3.62 -11.63 -11.49
N THR A 118 -4.44 -11.25 -10.52
CA THR A 118 -4.62 -9.85 -10.13
C THR A 118 -3.39 -9.27 -9.41
N GLY A 119 -2.62 -10.08 -8.69
CA GLY A 119 -1.42 -9.61 -7.96
C GLY A 119 -0.34 -9.02 -8.88
N PRO A 120 0.20 -9.78 -9.85
CA PRO A 120 1.17 -9.25 -10.82
C PRO A 120 0.61 -8.12 -11.67
N THR A 121 -0.68 -8.19 -12.06
CA THR A 121 -1.32 -7.11 -12.81
C THR A 121 -1.33 -5.80 -12.03
N LEU A 122 -1.63 -5.85 -10.73
CA LEU A 122 -1.56 -4.67 -9.86
C LEU A 122 -0.14 -4.13 -9.75
N LEU A 123 0.83 -5.01 -9.57
CA LEU A 123 2.23 -4.59 -9.47
C LEU A 123 2.67 -3.83 -10.74
N TRP A 124 2.34 -4.36 -11.90
CA TRP A 124 2.65 -3.72 -13.19
C TRP A 124 1.91 -2.38 -13.40
N LEU A 125 0.68 -2.23 -12.88
CA LEU A 125 -0.08 -0.97 -12.98
C LEU A 125 0.40 0.11 -12.01
N ILE A 126 1.07 -0.28 -10.90
CA ILE A 126 1.48 0.65 -9.84
C ILE A 126 2.94 1.09 -10.03
N ASP A 127 3.82 0.18 -10.43
CA ASP A 127 5.25 0.43 -10.59
C ASP A 127 5.83 -0.56 -11.62
N ASP A 128 6.32 -0.06 -12.73
CA ASP A 128 6.90 -0.86 -13.82
C ASP A 128 8.43 -1.03 -13.70
N ASP A 129 9.09 -0.29 -12.79
CA ASP A 129 10.52 -0.44 -12.53
C ASP A 129 10.81 -1.56 -11.52
N VAL A 130 10.87 -2.79 -12.04
CA VAL A 130 11.16 -4.01 -11.26
C VAL A 130 12.54 -3.96 -10.58
N VAL A 131 13.52 -3.26 -11.16
CA VAL A 131 14.87 -3.17 -10.61
C VAL A 131 14.86 -2.30 -9.36
N GLN A 132 14.29 -1.11 -9.44
CA GLN A 132 14.14 -0.20 -8.30
C GLN A 132 13.29 -0.84 -7.21
N LEU A 133 12.20 -1.52 -7.61
CA LEU A 133 11.33 -2.24 -6.70
C LEU A 133 12.10 -3.29 -5.88
N SER A 134 12.94 -4.13 -6.55
CA SER A 134 13.69 -5.21 -5.89
C SER A 134 14.71 -4.74 -4.87
N GLN A 135 15.19 -3.49 -4.98
CA GLN A 135 16.14 -2.89 -4.06
C GLN A 135 15.47 -2.12 -2.90
N SER A 136 14.16 -1.95 -2.97
CA SER A 136 13.39 -1.18 -1.99
C SER A 136 12.89 -2.03 -0.82
N TYR A 137 12.62 -1.40 0.34
CA TYR A 137 11.94 -2.04 1.46
C TYR A 137 10.54 -2.56 1.05
N TYR A 138 9.84 -1.81 0.22
CA TYR A 138 8.54 -2.19 -0.33
C TYR A 138 8.64 -3.49 -1.16
N GLY A 139 9.64 -3.61 -2.01
CA GLY A 139 9.87 -4.83 -2.80
C GLY A 139 10.17 -6.06 -1.95
N TRP A 140 10.95 -5.91 -0.88
CA TRP A 140 11.19 -7.00 0.07
C TRP A 140 9.91 -7.48 0.77
N LEU A 141 8.99 -6.57 1.10
CA LEU A 141 7.67 -6.94 1.63
C LEU A 141 6.82 -7.69 0.60
N ILE A 142 6.88 -7.31 -0.69
CA ILE A 142 6.21 -8.04 -1.78
C ILE A 142 6.79 -9.45 -1.93
N ILE A 143 8.11 -9.59 -1.92
CA ILE A 143 8.78 -10.91 -1.97
C ILE A 143 8.33 -11.78 -0.79
N GLY A 144 8.29 -11.21 0.41
CA GLY A 144 7.77 -11.89 1.60
C GLY A 144 6.30 -12.33 1.45
N LYS A 145 5.46 -11.46 0.88
CA LYS A 145 4.05 -11.77 0.57
C LYS A 145 3.92 -12.94 -0.42
N ILE A 146 4.73 -12.94 -1.48
CA ILE A 146 4.75 -14.02 -2.47
C ILE A 146 5.25 -15.32 -1.83
N ALA A 147 6.30 -15.28 -1.00
CA ALA A 147 6.85 -16.46 -0.34
C ALA A 147 5.84 -17.12 0.62
N ILE A 148 5.20 -16.33 1.49
CA ILE A 148 4.17 -16.85 2.41
C ILE A 148 2.96 -17.36 1.63
N GLY A 149 2.48 -16.62 0.64
CA GLY A 149 1.38 -17.04 -0.23
C GLY A 149 1.68 -18.37 -0.92
N SER A 150 2.87 -18.53 -1.49
CA SER A 150 3.32 -19.78 -2.13
C SER A 150 3.39 -20.95 -1.14
N ALA A 151 3.84 -20.72 0.09
CA ALA A 151 3.84 -21.73 1.14
C ALA A 151 2.40 -22.16 1.51
N MET A 152 1.45 -21.22 1.58
CA MET A 152 0.03 -21.53 1.82
C MET A 152 -0.56 -22.35 0.66
N VAL A 153 -0.24 -22.00 -0.59
CA VAL A 153 -0.65 -22.76 -1.78
C VAL A 153 -0.12 -24.19 -1.75
N ALA A 154 1.16 -24.34 -1.41
CA ALA A 154 1.80 -25.65 -1.32
C ALA A 154 1.15 -26.52 -0.21
N LEU A 155 0.82 -25.94 0.94
CA LEU A 155 0.09 -26.63 2.02
C LEU A 155 -1.33 -27.01 1.60
N GLY A 156 -2.07 -26.11 0.96
CA GLY A 156 -3.41 -26.38 0.42
C GLY A 156 -3.39 -27.51 -0.61
N GLY A 157 -2.42 -27.49 -1.52
CA GLY A 157 -2.18 -28.56 -2.48
C GLY A 157 -1.84 -29.90 -1.80
N TYR A 158 -0.96 -29.88 -0.81
CA TYR A 158 -0.66 -31.07 0.00
C TYR A 158 -1.92 -31.62 0.68
N ASN A 159 -2.73 -30.77 1.28
CA ASN A 159 -3.98 -31.15 1.90
C ASN A 159 -4.93 -31.83 0.89
N GLN A 160 -5.08 -31.26 -0.28
CA GLN A 160 -6.00 -31.75 -1.30
C GLN A 160 -5.51 -33.09 -1.90
N PHE A 161 -4.25 -33.16 -2.32
CA PHE A 161 -3.73 -34.31 -3.09
C PHE A 161 -3.23 -35.45 -2.22
N LYS A 162 -2.66 -35.17 -1.03
CA LYS A 162 -2.05 -36.18 -0.16
C LYS A 162 -2.91 -36.60 1.03
N ILE A 163 -3.90 -35.80 1.43
CA ILE A 163 -4.76 -36.12 2.56
C ILE A 163 -6.19 -36.43 2.10
N GLN A 164 -6.83 -35.49 1.38
CA GLN A 164 -8.26 -35.60 1.03
C GLN A 164 -8.53 -36.66 -0.04
N LYS A 165 -7.83 -36.63 -1.19
CA LYS A 165 -8.06 -37.57 -2.29
C LYS A 165 -7.87 -39.05 -1.88
N PRO A 166 -6.77 -39.43 -1.22
CA PRO A 166 -6.60 -40.81 -0.75
C PRO A 166 -7.66 -41.23 0.28
N ALA A 167 -8.06 -40.32 1.16
CA ALA A 167 -9.09 -40.62 2.17
C ALA A 167 -10.49 -40.81 1.58
N GLN A 168 -10.81 -40.11 0.51
CA GLN A 168 -12.09 -40.31 -0.21
C GLN A 168 -12.18 -41.63 -0.95
N SER A 169 -11.03 -42.12 -1.46
CA SER A 169 -10.98 -43.40 -2.19
C SER A 169 -10.90 -44.62 -1.27
N SER A 170 -10.61 -44.45 0.01
CA SER A 170 -10.40 -45.55 0.98
C SER A 170 -11.15 -45.28 2.27
N LEU A 171 -12.47 -45.23 2.22
CA LEU A 171 -13.35 -45.03 3.39
C LEU A 171 -13.11 -46.02 4.54
N ASP A 172 -12.50 -47.17 4.25
CA ASP A 172 -12.23 -48.25 5.20
C ASP A 172 -10.85 -48.20 5.87
N SER A 173 -9.98 -47.32 5.43
CA SER A 173 -8.62 -47.31 5.92
C SER A 173 -8.45 -46.37 7.11
N GLY A 174 -8.94 -46.64 8.29
CA GLY A 174 -8.66 -46.05 9.63
C GLY A 174 -7.70 -44.88 9.78
N ILE A 175 -7.54 -44.10 8.70
CA ILE A 175 -6.66 -42.91 8.64
C ILE A 175 -7.38 -41.80 9.38
N LYS A 176 -6.79 -41.31 10.48
CA LYS A 176 -7.27 -40.13 11.22
C LYS A 176 -7.11 -38.86 10.36
N VAL A 177 -7.96 -38.72 9.36
CA VAL A 177 -7.95 -37.61 8.38
C VAL A 177 -8.20 -36.28 9.09
N TYR A 178 -9.14 -36.27 10.02
CA TYR A 178 -9.50 -35.10 10.80
C TYR A 178 -8.27 -34.46 11.49
N GLU A 179 -7.48 -35.24 12.21
CA GLU A 179 -6.33 -34.71 12.95
C GLU A 179 -5.24 -34.15 12.01
N LYS A 180 -4.99 -34.85 10.90
CA LYS A 180 -4.04 -34.37 9.88
C LYS A 180 -4.51 -33.06 9.24
N LEU A 181 -5.77 -32.99 8.82
CA LEU A 181 -6.34 -31.80 8.23
C LEU A 181 -6.40 -30.64 9.23
N ARG A 182 -6.79 -30.91 10.47
CA ARG A 182 -6.83 -29.90 11.53
C ARG A 182 -5.44 -29.27 11.77
N LYS A 183 -4.40 -30.09 11.87
CA LYS A 183 -3.04 -29.59 12.05
C LYS A 183 -2.59 -28.77 10.85
N SER A 184 -2.80 -29.26 9.64
CA SER A 184 -2.37 -28.57 8.42
C SER A 184 -3.12 -27.27 8.19
N LEU A 185 -4.45 -27.24 8.34
CA LEU A 185 -5.26 -26.03 8.22
C LEU A 185 -4.95 -24.98 9.30
N ARG A 186 -4.59 -25.40 10.50
CA ARG A 186 -4.10 -24.46 11.53
C ARG A 186 -2.76 -23.83 11.14
N THR A 187 -1.85 -24.61 10.59
CA THR A 187 -0.57 -24.06 10.09
C THR A 187 -0.82 -23.08 8.94
N GLU A 188 -1.70 -23.43 8.01
CA GLU A 188 -2.07 -22.54 6.91
C GLU A 188 -2.75 -21.26 7.42
N ALA A 189 -3.61 -21.35 8.43
CA ALA A 189 -4.25 -20.21 9.08
C ALA A 189 -3.23 -19.29 9.80
N MET A 190 -2.21 -19.86 10.46
CA MET A 190 -1.12 -19.10 11.06
C MET A 190 -0.30 -18.34 9.99
N LEU A 191 -0.01 -18.97 8.86
CA LEU A 191 0.63 -18.31 7.73
C LEU A 191 -0.26 -17.20 7.17
N GLY A 192 -1.57 -17.42 7.09
CA GLY A 192 -2.53 -16.40 6.70
C GLY A 192 -2.53 -15.18 7.63
N ILE A 193 -2.46 -15.38 8.94
CA ILE A 193 -2.33 -14.30 9.93
C ILE A 193 -1.01 -13.55 9.75
N ALA A 194 0.10 -14.27 9.54
CA ALA A 194 1.40 -13.67 9.26
C ALA A 194 1.37 -12.85 7.96
N LEU A 195 0.71 -13.36 6.92
CA LEU A 195 0.50 -12.66 5.66
C LEU A 195 -0.30 -11.36 5.84
N LEU A 196 -1.36 -11.37 6.65
CA LEU A 196 -2.11 -10.15 6.99
C LEU A 196 -1.25 -9.12 7.71
N GLY A 197 -0.39 -9.55 8.64
CA GLY A 197 0.59 -8.68 9.30
C GLY A 197 1.55 -8.02 8.30
N LEU A 198 2.06 -8.81 7.35
CA LEU A 198 2.95 -8.32 6.31
C LEU A 198 2.23 -7.35 5.35
N VAL A 199 0.97 -7.63 4.99
CA VAL A 199 0.12 -6.71 4.20
C VAL A 199 -0.11 -5.40 4.95
N ALA A 200 -0.30 -5.43 6.26
CA ALA A 200 -0.42 -4.22 7.08
C ALA A 200 0.84 -3.36 7.03
N LEU A 201 2.04 -3.99 7.06
CA LEU A 201 3.32 -3.29 6.88
C LEU A 201 3.43 -2.70 5.47
N LEU A 202 3.07 -3.48 4.44
CA LEU A 202 3.09 -3.06 3.05
C LEU A 202 2.19 -1.83 2.81
N THR A 203 0.99 -1.81 3.38
CA THR A 203 0.03 -0.70 3.24
C THR A 203 0.54 0.60 3.90
N ASN A 204 1.44 0.49 4.89
CA ASN A 204 2.03 1.65 5.57
C ASN A 204 3.41 2.04 5.01
N SER A 205 3.96 1.29 4.06
CA SER A 205 5.23 1.61 3.42
C SER A 205 5.00 2.52 2.21
N SER A 206 5.96 3.42 1.93
CA SER A 206 5.93 4.27 0.76
C SER A 206 6.40 3.52 -0.48
N LEU A 207 5.83 3.84 -1.65
CA LEU A 207 6.28 3.33 -2.94
C LEU A 207 7.70 3.85 -3.25
N PRO A 208 8.54 3.08 -3.98
CA PRO A 208 9.87 3.52 -4.40
C PRO A 208 9.85 4.82 -5.21
N ALA A 209 8.92 4.96 -6.15
CA ALA A 209 8.75 6.17 -6.95
C ALA A 209 8.48 7.41 -6.08
N SER A 210 7.63 7.29 -5.05
CA SER A 210 7.35 8.39 -4.12
C SER A 210 8.55 8.71 -3.22
N GLN A 211 9.42 7.73 -2.94
CA GLN A 211 10.68 7.97 -2.23
C GLN A 211 11.70 8.69 -3.12
N ALA A 212 11.77 8.33 -4.40
CA ALA A 212 12.62 9.02 -5.37
C ALA A 212 12.17 10.48 -5.58
N GLU A 213 10.84 10.72 -5.66
CA GLU A 213 10.30 12.08 -5.70
C GLU A 213 10.55 12.85 -4.40
N GLN A 214 10.39 12.20 -3.23
CA GLN A 214 10.73 12.83 -1.95
C GLN A 214 12.23 13.06 -1.78
N THR A 215 13.08 12.22 -2.40
CA THR A 215 14.54 12.44 -2.42
C THR A 215 14.92 13.53 -3.44
N GLN A 216 14.14 13.70 -4.52
CA GLN A 216 14.26 14.83 -5.44
C GLN A 216 13.62 16.12 -4.91
N LEU A 217 12.64 15.99 -3.99
CA LEU A 217 12.16 17.07 -3.12
C LEU A 217 13.05 17.27 -1.88
N GLN A 218 14.27 16.75 -1.85
CA GLN A 218 15.32 17.47 -1.14
C GLN A 218 15.34 18.83 -1.81
N ILE A 219 14.67 19.77 -1.14
CA ILE A 219 14.73 21.21 -1.42
C ILE A 219 16.17 21.45 -1.81
N PRO A 220 16.47 21.78 -3.08
CA PRO A 220 17.83 22.15 -3.42
C PRO A 220 18.22 23.19 -2.38
N ASP A 221 19.43 23.13 -1.85
CA ASP A 221 19.87 24.05 -0.79
C ASP A 221 19.74 25.51 -1.24
N GLY A 222 18.61 25.88 -1.83
CA GLY A 222 18.28 27.17 -2.40
C GLY A 222 17.05 27.13 -3.32
N PHE A 223 16.53 28.29 -3.60
CA PHE A 223 15.45 28.54 -4.57
C PHE A 223 16.07 29.16 -5.82
N LYS A 224 15.86 28.57 -6.99
CA LYS A 224 16.34 29.09 -8.26
C LYS A 224 15.17 29.32 -9.21
N THR A 225 15.03 30.53 -9.71
CA THR A 225 14.01 30.87 -10.71
C THR A 225 14.62 31.79 -11.77
N PHE A 226 13.93 31.94 -12.90
CA PHE A 226 14.35 32.83 -13.95
C PHE A 226 13.16 33.58 -14.53
N VAL A 227 13.43 34.77 -15.02
CA VAL A 227 12.45 35.64 -15.69
C VAL A 227 13.10 36.18 -16.96
N TYR A 228 12.36 36.21 -18.04
CA TYR A 228 12.75 36.85 -19.29
C TYR A 228 12.14 38.25 -19.33
N SER A 229 12.95 39.25 -19.70
CA SER A 229 12.49 40.61 -19.97
C SER A 229 13.24 41.13 -21.18
N GLU A 230 12.51 41.49 -22.24
CA GLU A 230 13.07 41.88 -23.54
C GLU A 230 14.02 40.78 -24.07
N ASN A 231 15.29 41.10 -24.24
CA ASN A 231 16.33 40.20 -24.74
C ASN A 231 17.24 39.66 -23.61
N LEU A 232 16.84 39.81 -22.36
CA LEU A 232 17.64 39.41 -21.19
C LEU A 232 16.92 38.31 -20.38
N LYS A 233 17.73 37.38 -19.89
CA LYS A 233 17.32 36.34 -18.93
C LYS A 233 17.89 36.66 -17.56
N PHE A 234 17.03 36.91 -16.60
CA PHE A 234 17.41 37.11 -15.21
C PHE A 234 17.25 35.79 -14.46
N THR A 235 18.30 35.34 -13.81
CA THR A 235 18.25 34.14 -12.93
C THR A 235 18.43 34.59 -11.50
N LEU A 236 17.47 34.28 -10.66
CA LEU A 236 17.50 34.51 -9.22
C LEU A 236 17.82 33.18 -8.52
N ASP A 237 18.82 33.21 -7.65
CA ASP A 237 19.25 32.09 -6.82
C ASP A 237 19.27 32.55 -5.35
N VAL A 238 18.53 31.82 -4.49
CA VAL A 238 18.44 32.11 -3.04
C VAL A 238 18.91 30.86 -2.29
N ASN A 239 20.02 30.94 -1.59
CA ASN A 239 20.67 29.81 -0.94
C ASN A 239 21.03 30.17 0.53
N PRO A 240 20.69 29.30 1.51
CA PRO A 240 20.04 27.96 1.46
C PRO A 240 18.51 27.98 1.58
N LEU A 241 17.82 29.07 1.40
CA LEU A 241 16.35 29.23 1.56
C LEU A 241 15.83 28.74 2.92
N LYS A 242 16.43 29.19 3.98
CA LYS A 242 16.05 28.83 5.37
C LYS A 242 15.64 30.08 6.15
N LYS A 243 14.86 29.89 7.21
CA LYS A 243 14.59 30.98 8.16
C LYS A 243 15.92 31.49 8.72
N GLY A 244 16.22 32.76 8.50
CA GLY A 244 17.48 33.39 8.93
C GLY A 244 18.25 33.96 7.73
N THR A 245 19.57 33.80 7.74
CA THR A 245 20.46 34.38 6.75
C THR A 245 20.48 33.58 5.44
N ASN A 246 20.17 34.23 4.32
CA ASN A 246 20.21 33.67 2.98
C ASN A 246 21.14 34.55 2.09
N THR A 247 21.79 33.92 1.16
CA THR A 247 22.51 34.60 0.07
C THR A 247 21.61 34.67 -1.14
N ILE A 248 21.39 35.86 -1.67
CA ILE A 248 20.58 36.06 -2.88
C ILE A 248 21.53 36.47 -3.99
N SER A 249 21.58 35.73 -5.08
CA SER A 249 22.37 36.00 -6.26
C SER A 249 21.50 36.27 -7.47
N VAL A 250 21.79 37.29 -8.23
CA VAL A 250 21.12 37.61 -9.49
C VAL A 250 22.14 37.54 -10.62
N SER A 251 21.91 36.70 -11.60
CA SER A 251 22.70 36.62 -12.81
C SER A 251 21.89 37.09 -14.01
N VAL A 252 22.49 37.84 -14.89
CA VAL A 252 21.86 38.37 -16.11
C VAL A 252 22.60 37.82 -17.31
N PHE A 253 21.84 37.25 -18.24
CA PHE A 253 22.33 36.68 -19.49
C PHE A 253 21.54 37.26 -20.66
N ASP A 254 22.16 37.34 -21.83
CA ASP A 254 21.43 37.53 -23.08
C ASP A 254 20.74 36.22 -23.53
N LEU A 255 20.01 36.23 -24.64
CA LEU A 255 19.35 35.04 -25.17
C LEU A 255 20.34 33.98 -25.67
N ASP A 256 21.56 34.34 -25.94
CA ASP A 256 22.66 33.46 -26.39
C ASP A 256 23.43 32.86 -25.18
N GLY A 257 23.07 33.25 -23.96
CA GLY A 257 23.66 32.76 -22.72
C GLY A 257 24.96 33.49 -22.28
N ASN A 258 25.29 34.60 -22.90
CA ASN A 258 26.47 35.40 -22.53
C ASN A 258 26.09 36.49 -21.51
N THR A 259 27.04 36.89 -20.69
CA THR A 259 26.85 38.02 -19.77
C THR A 259 26.94 39.34 -20.56
N PRO A 260 25.89 40.17 -20.58
CA PRO A 260 25.91 41.45 -21.29
C PRO A 260 26.96 42.37 -20.72
N LYS A 261 27.78 42.98 -21.61
CA LYS A 261 28.87 43.88 -21.20
C LYS A 261 28.39 45.30 -20.85
N ASP A 262 27.20 45.67 -21.30
CA ASP A 262 26.68 47.04 -21.27
C ASP A 262 25.70 47.34 -20.11
N ILE A 263 25.70 46.48 -19.05
CA ILE A 263 24.89 46.76 -17.87
C ILE A 263 25.57 47.82 -17.02
N THR A 264 25.01 49.01 -17.05
CA THR A 264 25.50 50.18 -16.33
C THR A 264 25.08 50.19 -14.87
N GLU A 265 23.85 49.74 -14.56
CA GLU A 265 23.30 49.71 -13.23
C GLU A 265 22.24 48.60 -13.12
N LEU A 266 22.25 47.83 -12.03
CA LEU A 266 21.23 46.87 -11.69
C LEU A 266 20.70 47.18 -10.29
N LYS A 267 19.37 47.31 -10.14
CA LYS A 267 18.71 47.53 -8.85
C LYS A 267 17.75 46.39 -8.54
N ALA A 268 17.80 45.86 -7.35
CA ALA A 268 16.86 44.87 -6.87
C ALA A 268 15.99 45.48 -5.76
N LYS A 269 14.69 45.18 -5.80
CA LYS A 269 13.73 45.56 -4.77
C LYS A 269 12.97 44.31 -4.30
N ILE A 270 12.85 44.17 -3.01
CA ILE A 270 12.00 43.12 -2.41
C ILE A 270 10.77 43.75 -1.77
N SER A 271 9.61 43.16 -1.97
CA SER A 271 8.37 43.59 -1.36
C SER A 271 7.48 42.39 -1.04
N ASN A 272 6.60 42.50 -0.06
CA ASN A 272 5.57 41.53 0.20
C ASN A 272 4.25 42.27 0.45
N PRO A 273 3.43 42.46 -0.61
CA PRO A 273 2.15 43.18 -0.49
C PRO A 273 1.17 42.49 0.44
N GLN A 274 1.19 41.16 0.52
CA GLN A 274 0.27 40.41 1.40
C GLN A 274 0.56 40.65 2.90
N LYS A 275 1.80 40.97 3.23
CA LYS A 275 2.22 41.29 4.62
C LYS A 275 2.47 42.79 4.83
N ASN A 276 2.01 43.63 3.91
CA ASN A 276 2.17 45.10 3.99
C ASN A 276 3.64 45.54 4.06
N ILE A 277 4.57 44.78 3.48
CA ILE A 277 5.98 45.15 3.41
C ILE A 277 6.23 45.98 2.12
N ALA A 278 6.53 47.24 2.33
CA ALA A 278 6.88 48.18 1.22
C ALA A 278 8.15 47.73 0.50
N PRO A 279 8.33 48.11 -0.78
CA PRO A 279 9.54 47.80 -1.54
C PRO A 279 10.80 48.37 -0.87
N ILE A 280 11.72 47.47 -0.57
CA ILE A 280 13.04 47.80 0.03
C ILE A 280 14.12 47.61 -1.04
N GLU A 281 14.95 48.58 -1.26
CA GLU A 281 16.09 48.43 -2.17
C GLU A 281 17.19 47.59 -1.50
N LEU A 282 17.69 46.60 -2.27
CA LEU A 282 18.74 45.72 -1.83
C LEU A 282 20.09 46.13 -2.47
N PRO A 283 21.15 46.30 -1.67
CA PRO A 283 22.48 46.64 -2.20
C PRO A 283 23.01 45.41 -2.99
N LEU A 284 23.26 45.61 -4.28
CA LEU A 284 23.87 44.65 -5.18
C LEU A 284 25.38 44.92 -5.27
N THR A 285 26.18 43.88 -5.04
CA THR A 285 27.64 43.92 -5.24
C THR A 285 27.98 43.03 -6.45
N LYS A 286 28.64 43.58 -7.43
CA LYS A 286 29.09 42.82 -8.62
C LYS A 286 30.29 41.95 -8.21
N LYS A 287 30.15 40.64 -8.45
CA LYS A 287 31.22 39.65 -8.31
C LYS A 287 31.34 38.86 -9.62
N GLU A 288 32.43 39.05 -10.33
CA GLU A 288 32.70 38.40 -11.61
C GLU A 288 31.50 38.50 -12.59
N ASP A 289 30.81 37.39 -12.84
CA ASP A 289 29.67 37.29 -13.77
C ASP A 289 28.28 37.32 -13.11
N ARG A 290 28.20 37.67 -11.80
CA ARG A 290 26.93 37.74 -11.05
C ARG A 290 26.89 38.92 -10.09
N TYR A 291 25.67 39.32 -9.76
CA TYR A 291 25.41 40.32 -8.74
C TYR A 291 24.94 39.63 -7.47
N GLU A 292 25.62 39.82 -6.37
CA GLU A 292 25.21 39.26 -5.06
C GLU A 292 24.58 40.37 -4.20
N ILE A 293 23.42 40.04 -3.67
CA ILE A 293 22.82 40.75 -2.55
C ILE A 293 23.42 40.11 -1.32
N GLY A 294 24.22 40.84 -0.56
CA GLY A 294 24.80 40.32 0.69
C GLY A 294 23.77 39.62 1.57
N ARG A 295 24.14 39.14 2.72
CA ARG A 295 23.31 38.36 3.61
C ARG A 295 21.98 39.05 3.91
N ALA A 296 20.87 38.57 3.31
CA ALA A 296 19.54 39.03 3.62
C ALA A 296 18.92 38.12 4.69
N HIS A 297 18.41 38.69 5.74
CA HIS A 297 17.57 38.00 6.73
C HIS A 297 16.14 37.86 6.18
N VAL A 298 15.69 36.64 5.92
CA VAL A 298 14.34 36.33 5.51
C VAL A 298 13.58 35.73 6.68
#